data_d7dc5d2d06845e410f09aeb2a5ac19be
#
_entry.id   d7dc5d2d06845e410f09aeb2a5ac19be
#
_cell.length_a   1.000
_cell.length_b   1.000
_cell.length_c   1.000
_cell.angle_alpha   90.00
_cell.angle_beta   90.00
_cell.angle_gamma   90.00
#
_symmetry.space_group_name_H-M   'P 1'
#
loop_
_entity.id
_entity.type
_entity.pdbx_description
1 polymer ?
#
loop_
_entity_poly.entity_id
_entity_poly.type
_entity_poly.pdbx_seq_one_letter_code
_entity_poly.pdbx_strand_id
1 'polypeptide(L)'
;MVFDENKKQIFAERFIQRKNKYWTEIVPRAKKIVNLIDLCGHEKYLKTTIVGMVGMVPEYTLIVVGANSGLTKMTKEHLGIALALEIPFFI
;
A
#
# COMPACT_ATOMS: atom_id res chain seq x y z
N MET A 1 -2.63 -6.56 -5.11
CA MET A 1 -2.17 -6.86 -6.48
C MET A 1 -1.50 -8.23 -6.52
N VAL A 2 -1.69 -8.97 -7.60
CA VAL A 2 -1.20 -10.34 -7.74
C VAL A 2 -0.36 -10.45 -9.01
N PHE A 3 0.80 -11.09 -8.92
CA PHE A 3 1.74 -11.24 -10.03
C PHE A 3 2.05 -12.71 -10.29
N ASP A 4 2.23 -13.09 -11.55
CA ASP A 4 2.65 -14.43 -11.98
C ASP A 4 4.18 -14.59 -11.93
N GLU A 5 4.70 -15.77 -12.38
CA GLU A 5 6.14 -16.06 -12.42
C GLU A 5 6.92 -15.10 -13.33
N ASN A 6 6.27 -14.56 -14.35
CA ASN A 6 6.87 -13.59 -15.30
C ASN A 6 6.77 -12.14 -14.77
N LYS A 7 6.40 -11.92 -13.51
CA LYS A 7 6.18 -10.62 -12.89
C LYS A 7 5.04 -9.81 -13.55
N LYS A 8 4.16 -10.47 -14.29
CA LYS A 8 3.01 -9.86 -14.93
C LYS A 8 1.84 -9.84 -13.96
N GLN A 9 1.18 -8.69 -13.84
CA GLN A 9 -0.01 -8.57 -12.99
C GLN A 9 -1.15 -9.43 -13.52
N ILE A 10 -1.75 -10.21 -12.63
CA ILE A 10 -2.89 -11.04 -12.95
C ILE A 10 -4.17 -10.22 -12.76
N PHE A 11 -4.93 -10.07 -13.84
CA PHE A 11 -6.26 -9.47 -13.83
C PHE A 11 -7.30 -10.55 -14.09
N ALA A 12 -8.38 -10.53 -13.32
CA ALA A 12 -9.50 -11.43 -13.51
C ALA A 12 -10.76 -10.63 -13.85
N GLU A 13 -10.76 -9.97 -14.99
CA GLU A 13 -11.87 -9.14 -15.46
C GLU A 13 -13.19 -9.90 -15.49
N ARG A 14 -13.16 -11.20 -15.79
CA ARG A 14 -14.33 -12.06 -15.81
C ARG A 14 -14.93 -12.33 -14.43
N PHE A 15 -14.20 -12.02 -13.36
CA PHE A 15 -14.55 -12.41 -11.99
C PHE A 15 -14.92 -11.23 -11.09
N ILE A 16 -14.89 -10.01 -11.61
CA ILE A 16 -15.22 -8.79 -10.87
C ILE A 16 -16.61 -8.86 -10.20
N GLN A 17 -17.54 -9.61 -10.80
CA GLN A 17 -18.90 -9.75 -10.27
C GLN A 17 -19.02 -10.74 -9.10
N ARG A 18 -17.98 -11.52 -8.81
CA ARG A 18 -18.02 -12.58 -7.79
C ARG A 18 -16.78 -12.48 -6.89
N LYS A 19 -16.77 -11.50 -5.99
CA LYS A 19 -15.63 -11.17 -5.11
C LYS A 19 -14.99 -12.40 -4.43
N ASN A 20 -15.77 -13.35 -3.96
CA ASN A 20 -15.24 -14.51 -3.24
C ASN A 20 -14.54 -15.54 -4.15
N LYS A 21 -14.98 -15.69 -5.39
CA LYS A 21 -14.35 -16.60 -6.36
C LYS A 21 -13.07 -16.01 -6.97
N TYR A 22 -12.97 -14.69 -7.02
CA TYR A 22 -11.80 -14.00 -7.55
C TYR A 22 -10.51 -14.43 -6.83
N TRP A 23 -10.47 -14.32 -5.52
CA TRP A 23 -9.28 -14.68 -4.74
C TRP A 23 -9.01 -16.19 -4.75
N THR A 24 -10.04 -17.01 -4.67
CA THR A 24 -9.92 -18.47 -4.71
C THR A 24 -9.28 -18.98 -6.00
N GLU A 25 -9.54 -18.30 -7.12
CA GLU A 25 -9.00 -18.70 -8.43
C GLU A 25 -7.62 -18.08 -8.72
N ILE A 26 -7.36 -16.88 -8.20
CA ILE A 26 -6.12 -16.13 -8.48
C ILE A 26 -4.97 -16.54 -7.57
N VAL A 27 -5.21 -16.74 -6.28
CA VAL A 27 -4.16 -17.06 -5.31
C VAL A 27 -3.35 -18.30 -5.69
N PRO A 28 -3.93 -19.42 -6.15
CA PRO A 28 -3.15 -20.59 -6.60
C PRO A 28 -2.26 -20.32 -7.81
N ARG A 29 -2.58 -19.30 -8.62
CA ARG A 29 -1.83 -18.89 -9.83
C ARG A 29 -0.81 -17.80 -9.55
N ALA A 30 -0.78 -17.29 -8.32
CA ALA A 30 0.06 -16.18 -7.94
C ALA A 30 1.49 -16.64 -7.61
N LYS A 31 2.47 -15.95 -8.15
CA LYS A 31 3.86 -16.04 -7.69
C LYS A 31 4.14 -15.01 -6.60
N LYS A 32 3.51 -13.85 -6.70
CA LYS A 32 3.63 -12.77 -5.72
C LYS A 32 2.31 -12.08 -5.51
N ILE A 33 1.97 -11.84 -4.24
CA ILE A 33 0.80 -11.07 -3.82
C ILE A 33 1.30 -9.80 -3.14
N VAL A 34 0.78 -8.66 -3.59
CA VAL A 34 1.08 -7.36 -2.99
C VAL A 34 -0.20 -6.82 -2.36
N ASN A 35 -0.18 -6.67 -1.04
CA ASN A 35 -1.27 -6.05 -0.29
C ASN A 35 -0.99 -4.56 -0.13
N LEU A 36 -1.96 -3.73 -0.44
CA LEU A 36 -1.88 -2.29 -0.26
C LEU A 36 -2.67 -1.89 0.97
N ILE A 37 -2.03 -1.12 1.84
CA ILE A 37 -2.65 -0.52 3.02
C ILE A 37 -2.77 0.97 2.73
N ASP A 38 -3.98 1.44 2.48
CA ASP A 38 -4.23 2.84 2.19
C ASP A 38 -4.47 3.59 3.51
N LEU A 39 -3.55 4.49 3.83
CA LEU A 39 -3.61 5.30 5.04
C LEU A 39 -3.91 6.75 4.70
N CYS A 40 -4.70 7.38 5.57
CA CYS A 40 -5.10 8.76 5.37
C CYS A 40 -3.92 9.73 5.50
N GLY A 41 -3.75 10.61 4.51
CA GLY A 41 -2.67 11.60 4.48
C GLY A 41 -3.02 12.94 5.14
N HIS A 42 -4.26 13.18 5.53
CA HIS A 42 -4.69 14.45 6.12
C HIS A 42 -4.20 14.60 7.57
N GLU A 43 -3.75 15.80 7.94
CA GLU A 43 -3.22 16.11 9.28
C GLU A 43 -4.16 15.69 10.40
N LYS A 44 -5.46 15.89 10.23
CA LYS A 44 -6.50 15.51 11.19
C LYS A 44 -6.46 14.03 11.59
N TYR A 45 -5.99 13.18 10.69
CA TYR A 45 -5.97 11.73 10.86
C TYR A 45 -4.58 11.16 11.14
N LEU A 46 -3.62 12.01 11.52
CA LEU A 46 -2.25 11.59 11.76
C LEU A 46 -2.13 10.46 12.78
N LYS A 47 -2.90 10.52 13.86
CA LYS A 47 -2.93 9.44 14.86
C LYS A 47 -3.39 8.12 14.28
N THR A 48 -4.42 8.13 13.43
CA THR A 48 -4.93 6.95 12.75
C THR A 48 -3.88 6.37 11.79
N THR A 49 -3.15 7.23 11.10
CA THR A 49 -2.05 6.83 10.22
C THR A 49 -0.93 6.14 11.01
N ILE A 50 -0.53 6.70 12.14
CA ILE A 50 0.49 6.11 13.02
C ILE A 50 0.03 4.73 13.51
N VAL A 51 -1.20 4.62 14.00
CA VAL A 51 -1.77 3.35 14.47
C VAL A 51 -1.80 2.31 13.35
N GLY A 52 -2.18 2.72 12.14
CA GLY A 52 -2.19 1.84 10.96
C GLY A 52 -0.79 1.32 10.61
N MET A 53 0.21 2.18 10.61
CA MET A 53 1.59 1.79 10.32
C MET A 53 2.16 0.86 11.40
N VAL A 54 1.91 1.14 12.67
CA VAL A 54 2.37 0.30 13.79
C VAL A 54 1.63 -1.04 13.82
N GLY A 55 0.31 -1.02 13.64
CA GLY A 55 -0.52 -2.22 13.75
C GLY A 55 -0.42 -3.17 12.55
N MET A 56 -0.26 -2.65 11.35
CA MET A 56 -0.20 -3.45 10.12
C MET A 56 1.22 -3.95 9.78
N VAL A 57 2.23 -3.37 10.38
CA VAL A 57 3.65 -3.73 10.17
C VAL A 57 3.99 -3.89 8.68
N PRO A 58 3.85 -2.83 7.87
CA PRO A 58 4.12 -2.93 6.44
C PRO A 58 5.61 -3.18 6.16
N GLU A 59 5.90 -3.92 5.11
CA GLU A 59 7.28 -4.16 4.68
C GLU A 59 7.92 -2.92 4.04
N TYR A 60 7.10 -2.14 3.35
CA TYR A 60 7.52 -0.91 2.66
C TYR A 60 6.45 0.17 2.79
N THR A 61 6.89 1.40 2.76
CA THR A 61 6.01 2.57 2.72
C THR A 61 6.16 3.30 1.39
N LEU A 62 5.06 3.60 0.72
CA LEU A 62 5.04 4.46 -0.46
C LEU A 62 4.50 5.84 -0.06
N ILE A 63 5.33 6.86 -0.25
CA ILE A 63 4.96 8.25 0.01
C ILE A 63 4.65 8.92 -1.33
N VAL A 64 3.41 9.34 -1.50
CA VAL A 64 2.96 10.02 -2.72
C VAL A 64 3.04 11.53 -2.53
N VAL A 65 3.77 12.20 -3.42
CA VAL A 65 3.95 13.65 -3.40
C VAL A 65 3.33 14.25 -4.64
N GLY A 66 2.42 15.21 -4.46
CA GLY A 66 1.83 15.94 -5.56
C GLY A 66 2.83 16.88 -6.23
N ALA A 67 2.99 16.77 -7.55
CA ALA A 67 3.93 17.59 -8.30
C ALA A 67 3.63 19.10 -8.19
N ASN A 68 2.37 19.45 -8.03
CA ASN A 68 1.92 20.84 -7.87
C ASN A 68 2.16 21.41 -6.48
N SER A 69 2.21 20.57 -5.46
CA SER A 69 2.34 20.99 -4.05
C SER A 69 3.76 20.78 -3.50
N GLY A 70 4.54 19.87 -4.10
CA GLY A 70 5.86 19.51 -3.62
C GLY A 70 5.84 18.86 -2.23
N LEU A 71 6.95 18.94 -1.54
CA LEU A 71 7.11 18.42 -0.19
C LEU A 71 6.39 19.32 0.81
N THR A 72 5.29 18.83 1.37
CA THR A 72 4.51 19.55 2.38
C THR A 72 4.97 19.18 3.80
N LYS A 73 4.44 19.90 4.81
CA LYS A 73 4.64 19.56 6.22
C LYS A 73 4.21 18.11 6.49
N MET A 74 3.07 17.69 5.95
CA MET A 74 2.57 16.33 6.15
C MET A 74 3.45 15.27 5.49
N THR A 75 4.07 15.57 4.35
CA THR A 75 5.06 14.68 3.72
C THR A 75 6.22 14.41 4.69
N LYS A 76 6.73 15.45 5.34
CA LYS A 76 7.81 15.34 6.32
C LYS A 76 7.39 14.55 7.55
N GLU A 77 6.17 14.76 8.03
CA GLU A 77 5.60 14.00 9.17
C GLU A 77 5.49 12.50 8.86
N HIS A 78 4.95 12.15 7.70
CA HIS A 78 4.84 10.75 7.29
C HIS A 78 6.20 10.09 7.08
N LEU A 79 7.15 10.82 6.48
CA LEU A 79 8.52 10.35 6.32
C LEU A 79 9.20 10.13 7.69
N GLY A 80 8.99 11.05 8.63
CA GLY A 80 9.49 10.92 10.00
C GLY A 80 8.96 9.69 10.70
N ILE A 81 7.68 9.36 10.54
CA ILE A 81 7.07 8.14 11.08
C ILE A 81 7.72 6.90 10.49
N ALA A 82 7.88 6.83 9.16
CA ALA A 82 8.51 5.70 8.49
C ALA A 82 9.95 5.49 8.96
N LEU A 83 10.70 6.57 9.12
CA LEU A 83 12.08 6.53 9.64
C LEU A 83 12.13 6.08 11.11
N ALA A 84 11.23 6.58 11.94
CA ALA A 84 11.15 6.19 13.35
C ALA A 84 10.80 4.72 13.56
N LEU A 85 9.99 4.15 12.68
CA LEU A 85 9.62 2.74 12.68
C LEU A 85 10.60 1.85 11.90
N GLU A 86 11.65 2.44 11.33
CA GLU A 86 12.65 1.73 10.52
C GLU A 86 12.05 0.98 9.32
N ILE A 87 10.99 1.52 8.73
CA ILE A 87 10.34 0.94 7.56
C ILE A 87 10.97 1.54 6.29
N PRO A 88 11.47 0.72 5.34
CA PRO A 88 11.93 1.22 4.05
C PRO A 88 10.84 1.97 3.31
N PHE A 89 11.19 3.04 2.60
CA PHE A 89 10.21 3.86 1.91
C PHE A 89 10.63 4.18 0.46
N PHE A 90 9.62 4.45 -0.35
CA PHE A 90 9.74 4.98 -1.70
C PHE A 90 8.96 6.30 -1.79
N ILE A 91 9.41 7.17 -2.67
CA ILE A 91 8.73 8.44 -2.97
C ILE A 91 8.35 8.46 -4.44
#